data_c9bfcda9de2aeb9b8b655bc13868ffb2
#
_entry.id   c9bfcda9de2aeb9b8b655bc13868ffb2
#
_cell.length_a   1.000
_cell.length_b   1.000
_cell.length_c   1.000
_cell.angle_alpha   90.00
_cell.angle_beta   90.00
_cell.angle_gamma   90.00
#
_symmetry.space_group_name_H-M   'P 1'
#
loop_
_entity.id
_entity.type
_entity.pdbx_description
1 polymer ?
#
loop_
_entity_poly.entity_id
_entity_poly.type
_entity_poly.pdbx_seq_one_letter_code
_entity_poly.pdbx_strand_id
1 'polypeptide(L)'
;MQIVVVGGDAARVATLAREISEYGLDWRLQHAPTAGDVPAADAADAPEVLVVSARADQGGGLPALAALARRYPGSVRVQLMSGDGDGDLLDVLSNSHRVLNEPLEALALIEAVESVSELRELLEDPALKQAIERVGTLPAAPRQYLALTQLLRDPDSTAAQIAEVVGQDPTVAARVLRLSNSAYYSGGREISDLRTAVTRLGQNALRRLVLASEVFSVGPEADELRDRALRISQLAGKLLAGPSAELAATAGLLAEVGLLLPRSSGIDPATTPYTATGAYLLGLWGLPGPIVEAVAFHQRPATVRGSFWVTGAVHVAAALVNGREPDEAYLRSVGQYDRLPRWRELAAGTDAG
;
A
#
# COMPACT_ATOMS: atom_id res chain seq x y z
N MET A 1 24.62 7.00 7.62
CA MET A 1 23.78 6.47 6.54
C MET A 1 24.22 7.04 5.20
N GLN A 2 24.35 6.19 4.18
CA GLN A 2 24.76 6.60 2.82
C GLN A 2 23.53 6.72 1.92
N ILE A 3 23.28 7.91 1.39
CA ILE A 3 22.15 8.21 0.51
C ILE A 3 22.69 8.62 -0.85
N VAL A 4 22.21 7.98 -1.92
CA VAL A 4 22.54 8.38 -3.29
C VAL A 4 21.29 8.92 -3.98
N VAL A 5 21.39 10.16 -4.47
CA VAL A 5 20.35 10.82 -5.25
C VAL A 5 20.70 10.71 -6.73
N VAL A 6 19.87 10.00 -7.49
CA VAL A 6 20.08 9.72 -8.91
C VAL A 6 19.29 10.69 -9.76
N GLY A 7 19.97 11.40 -10.65
CA GLY A 7 19.40 12.47 -11.46
C GLY A 7 19.16 13.77 -10.69
N GLY A 8 18.47 14.71 -11.31
CA GLY A 8 18.20 16.02 -10.71
C GLY A 8 19.43 16.94 -10.68
N ASP A 9 19.36 17.98 -9.83
CA ASP A 9 20.38 19.01 -9.72
C ASP A 9 21.34 18.74 -8.56
N ALA A 10 22.65 18.65 -8.85
CA ALA A 10 23.72 18.45 -7.87
C ALA A 10 23.77 19.57 -6.80
N ALA A 11 23.47 20.83 -7.18
CA ALA A 11 23.43 21.95 -6.23
C ALA A 11 22.29 21.79 -5.22
N ARG A 12 21.15 21.28 -5.65
CA ARG A 12 20.03 20.98 -4.74
C ARG A 12 20.39 19.85 -3.78
N VAL A 13 21.07 18.79 -4.25
CA VAL A 13 21.54 17.69 -3.37
C VAL A 13 22.51 18.20 -2.31
N ALA A 14 23.44 19.10 -2.66
CA ALA A 14 24.34 19.71 -1.69
C ALA A 14 23.62 20.61 -0.67
N THR A 15 22.55 21.29 -1.08
CA THR A 15 21.70 22.07 -0.17
C THR A 15 20.93 21.15 0.76
N LEU A 16 20.32 20.09 0.25
CA LEU A 16 19.61 19.08 1.00
C LEU A 16 20.49 18.42 2.08
N ALA A 17 21.76 18.13 1.76
CA ALA A 17 22.70 17.60 2.72
C ALA A 17 22.93 18.54 3.92
N ARG A 18 22.99 19.84 3.68
CA ARG A 18 23.10 20.84 4.76
C ARG A 18 21.81 20.93 5.58
N GLU A 19 20.66 20.99 4.92
CA GLU A 19 19.34 21.01 5.57
C GLU A 19 19.17 19.80 6.49
N ILE A 20 19.54 18.58 6.06
CA ILE A 20 19.47 17.35 6.85
C ILE A 20 20.44 17.42 8.06
N SER A 21 21.62 17.96 7.88
CA SER A 21 22.58 18.15 8.97
C SER A 21 22.06 19.10 10.05
N GLU A 22 21.25 20.12 9.69
CA GLU A 22 20.60 21.02 10.64
C GLU A 22 19.58 20.30 11.54
N TYR A 23 19.00 19.16 11.09
CA TYR A 23 18.18 18.28 11.93
C TYR A 23 19.02 17.36 12.84
N GLY A 24 20.34 17.48 12.84
CA GLY A 24 21.24 16.68 13.68
C GLY A 24 21.53 15.28 13.15
N LEU A 25 21.21 15.00 11.87
CA LEU A 25 21.43 13.70 11.24
C LEU A 25 22.77 13.69 10.47
N ASP A 26 23.63 12.71 10.79
CA ASP A 26 24.90 12.48 10.07
C ASP A 26 24.69 11.57 8.86
N TRP A 27 23.91 12.07 7.88
CA TRP A 27 23.67 11.38 6.64
C TRP A 27 24.59 11.93 5.53
N ARG A 28 25.20 11.00 4.77
CA ARG A 28 26.07 11.34 3.65
C ARG A 28 25.27 11.27 2.35
N LEU A 29 25.01 12.42 1.74
CA LEU A 29 24.31 12.51 0.47
C LEU A 29 25.33 12.61 -0.67
N GLN A 30 25.16 11.74 -1.67
CA GLN A 30 25.95 11.74 -2.90
C GLN A 30 25.03 11.92 -4.10
N HIS A 31 25.41 12.78 -5.04
CA HIS A 31 24.73 12.92 -6.31
C HIS A 31 25.32 11.96 -7.35
N ALA A 32 24.46 11.20 -8.04
CA ALA A 32 24.80 10.40 -9.21
C ALA A 32 23.98 10.91 -10.39
N PRO A 33 24.63 11.43 -11.47
CA PRO A 33 23.90 11.93 -12.63
C PRO A 33 22.99 10.91 -13.28
N THR A 34 23.43 9.64 -13.32
CA THR A 34 22.67 8.51 -13.89
C THR A 34 22.71 7.30 -12.97
N ALA A 35 21.86 6.31 -13.22
CA ALA A 35 21.87 5.03 -12.50
C ALA A 35 23.20 4.27 -12.64
N GLY A 36 23.95 4.49 -13.72
CA GLY A 36 25.28 3.91 -13.96
C GLY A 36 26.36 4.47 -13.05
N ASP A 37 26.20 5.70 -12.56
CA ASP A 37 27.18 6.39 -11.71
C ASP A 37 27.03 6.06 -10.21
N VAL A 38 26.04 5.23 -9.85
CA VAL A 38 25.84 4.77 -8.45
C VAL A 38 26.97 3.81 -8.07
N PRO A 39 27.62 3.97 -6.88
CA PRO A 39 28.71 3.09 -6.41
C PRO A 39 28.36 1.61 -6.50
N ALA A 40 29.36 0.74 -6.61
CA ALA A 40 29.11 -0.71 -6.67
C ALA A 40 28.48 -1.25 -5.37
N ALA A 41 27.69 -2.31 -5.48
CA ALA A 41 26.92 -2.85 -4.34
C ALA A 41 27.82 -3.43 -3.23
N ASP A 42 29.04 -3.79 -3.56
CA ASP A 42 30.08 -4.32 -2.66
C ASP A 42 31.08 -3.25 -2.18
N ALA A 43 30.90 -1.98 -2.60
CA ALA A 43 31.72 -0.87 -2.15
C ALA A 43 31.36 -0.46 -0.70
N ALA A 44 32.35 0.09 0.02
CA ALA A 44 32.16 0.58 1.39
C ALA A 44 31.16 1.75 1.48
N ASP A 45 30.91 2.43 0.37
CA ASP A 45 29.98 3.53 0.18
C ASP A 45 28.73 3.12 -0.62
N ALA A 46 28.40 1.83 -0.63
CA ALA A 46 27.14 1.34 -1.23
C ALA A 46 25.94 2.03 -0.59
N PRO A 47 24.92 2.40 -1.39
CA PRO A 47 23.79 3.18 -0.89
C PRO A 47 22.91 2.34 0.05
N GLU A 48 22.65 2.87 1.24
CA GLU A 48 21.59 2.39 2.12
C GLU A 48 20.22 2.94 1.67
N VAL A 49 20.22 4.14 1.05
CA VAL A 49 19.03 4.79 0.50
C VAL A 49 19.31 5.25 -0.93
N LEU A 50 18.39 4.93 -1.82
CA LEU A 50 18.38 5.39 -3.21
C LEU A 50 17.19 6.32 -3.41
N VAL A 51 17.44 7.54 -3.83
CA VAL A 51 16.43 8.52 -4.23
C VAL A 51 16.55 8.73 -5.73
N VAL A 52 15.50 8.43 -6.49
CA VAL A 52 15.54 8.48 -7.95
C VAL A 52 14.60 9.56 -8.47
N SER A 53 15.14 10.55 -9.19
CA SER A 53 14.35 11.60 -9.84
C SER A 53 13.47 11.02 -10.95
N ALA A 54 12.31 11.63 -11.19
CA ALA A 54 11.45 11.29 -12.33
C ALA A 54 12.18 11.36 -13.68
N ARG A 55 13.25 12.18 -13.75
CA ARG A 55 14.06 12.42 -14.95
C ARG A 55 15.51 11.90 -14.82
N ALA A 56 15.69 10.81 -14.07
CA ALA A 56 17.03 10.29 -13.74
C ALA A 56 17.85 9.85 -14.94
N ASP A 57 17.21 9.34 -16.01
CA ASP A 57 17.85 8.85 -17.24
C ASP A 57 17.04 9.25 -18.48
N GLN A 58 17.61 9.03 -19.69
CA GLN A 58 16.91 9.30 -20.96
C GLN A 58 15.60 8.49 -21.12
N GLY A 59 15.46 7.39 -20.38
CA GLY A 59 14.24 6.56 -20.33
C GLY A 59 13.27 6.90 -19.18
N GLY A 60 13.59 7.92 -18.36
CA GLY A 60 12.81 8.30 -17.17
C GLY A 60 13.26 7.60 -15.88
N GLY A 61 12.71 8.04 -14.75
CA GLY A 61 13.10 7.55 -13.42
C GLY A 61 12.70 6.11 -13.14
N LEU A 62 11.58 5.62 -13.68
CA LEU A 62 11.07 4.30 -13.40
C LEU A 62 11.97 3.15 -13.92
N PRO A 63 12.47 3.14 -15.15
CA PRO A 63 13.45 2.15 -15.60
C PRO A 63 14.76 2.18 -14.79
N ALA A 64 15.24 3.37 -14.41
CA ALA A 64 16.41 3.54 -13.57
C ALA A 64 16.16 2.92 -12.17
N LEU A 65 15.01 3.20 -11.55
CA LEU A 65 14.61 2.65 -10.28
C LEU A 65 14.52 1.12 -10.31
N ALA A 66 13.91 0.53 -11.35
CA ALA A 66 13.79 -0.91 -11.51
C ALA A 66 15.15 -1.61 -11.68
N ALA A 67 16.10 -0.97 -12.38
CA ALA A 67 17.47 -1.46 -12.51
C ALA A 67 18.21 -1.42 -11.17
N LEU A 68 18.09 -0.32 -10.44
CA LEU A 68 18.70 -0.12 -9.12
C LEU A 68 18.08 -1.05 -8.06
N ALA A 69 16.76 -1.31 -8.11
CA ALA A 69 16.10 -2.25 -7.22
C ALA A 69 16.70 -3.67 -7.32
N ARG A 70 17.05 -4.10 -8.52
CA ARG A 70 17.72 -5.40 -8.74
C ARG A 70 19.17 -5.40 -8.26
N ARG A 71 19.88 -4.26 -8.44
CA ARG A 71 21.30 -4.14 -8.06
C ARG A 71 21.50 -3.96 -6.56
N TYR A 72 20.57 -3.29 -5.88
CA TYR A 72 20.60 -2.97 -4.44
C TYR A 72 19.31 -3.38 -3.73
N PRO A 73 19.04 -4.69 -3.59
CA PRO A 73 17.78 -5.17 -3.02
C PRO A 73 17.59 -4.75 -1.55
N GLY A 74 18.69 -4.54 -0.83
CA GLY A 74 18.71 -4.09 0.57
C GLY A 74 18.50 -2.59 0.78
N SER A 75 18.61 -1.75 -0.24
CA SER A 75 18.48 -0.29 -0.07
C SER A 75 17.03 0.14 0.06
N VAL A 76 16.80 1.19 0.88
CA VAL A 76 15.52 1.93 0.86
C VAL A 76 15.42 2.67 -0.48
N ARG A 77 14.31 2.55 -1.17
CA ARG A 77 14.09 3.15 -2.48
C ARG A 77 12.98 4.19 -2.43
N VAL A 78 13.32 5.40 -2.83
CA VAL A 78 12.43 6.55 -2.89
C VAL A 78 12.36 7.03 -4.34
N GLN A 79 11.18 7.07 -4.92
CA GLN A 79 10.95 7.67 -6.24
C GLN A 79 10.46 9.10 -6.08
N LEU A 80 11.08 10.05 -6.79
CA LEU A 80 10.56 11.39 -6.91
C LEU A 80 9.61 11.49 -8.10
N MET A 81 8.51 12.22 -7.93
CA MET A 81 7.52 12.50 -8.97
C MET A 81 7.44 14.00 -9.24
N SER A 82 7.42 14.39 -10.48
CA SER A 82 7.03 15.73 -10.89
C SER A 82 5.50 15.82 -10.97
N GLY A 83 4.91 16.99 -10.66
CA GLY A 83 3.47 17.18 -10.50
C GLY A 83 2.57 16.85 -11.71
N ASP A 84 3.14 16.52 -12.86
CA ASP A 84 2.45 16.22 -14.11
C ASP A 84 2.13 14.72 -14.29
N GLY A 85 2.30 13.89 -13.24
CA GLY A 85 1.74 12.53 -13.22
C GLY A 85 2.39 11.53 -14.18
N ASP A 86 3.71 11.51 -14.28
CA ASP A 86 4.45 10.57 -15.13
C ASP A 86 4.41 9.13 -14.53
N GLY A 87 3.50 8.32 -15.01
CA GLY A 87 3.52 6.87 -14.79
C GLY A 87 2.37 6.33 -13.92
N ASP A 88 2.11 5.02 -14.03
CA ASP A 88 1.19 4.32 -13.14
C ASP A 88 1.84 4.23 -11.74
N LEU A 89 1.22 4.85 -10.74
CA LEU A 89 1.69 4.84 -9.35
C LEU A 89 1.93 3.40 -8.84
N LEU A 90 1.18 2.42 -9.31
CA LEU A 90 1.37 1.02 -8.94
C LEU A 90 2.69 0.45 -9.46
N ASP A 91 3.10 0.83 -10.67
CA ASP A 91 4.39 0.42 -11.23
C ASP A 91 5.56 1.08 -10.50
N VAL A 92 5.41 2.34 -10.14
CA VAL A 92 6.37 3.06 -9.29
C VAL A 92 6.53 2.35 -7.95
N LEU A 93 5.43 2.05 -7.26
CA LEU A 93 5.43 1.42 -5.94
C LEU A 93 5.85 -0.05 -5.96
N SER A 94 5.79 -0.72 -7.11
CA SER A 94 6.35 -2.08 -7.25
C SER A 94 7.87 -2.11 -7.11
N ASN A 95 8.54 -0.98 -7.34
CA ASN A 95 9.99 -0.87 -7.31
C ASN A 95 10.50 0.10 -6.22
N SER A 96 9.63 0.92 -5.63
CA SER A 96 9.97 1.88 -4.57
C SER A 96 9.26 1.57 -3.25
N HIS A 97 9.87 1.98 -2.14
CA HIS A 97 9.26 1.95 -0.82
C HIS A 97 8.43 3.21 -0.55
N ARG A 98 8.84 4.33 -1.14
CA ARG A 98 8.18 5.64 -0.99
C ARG A 98 8.15 6.42 -2.29
N VAL A 99 7.17 7.30 -2.39
CA VAL A 99 7.05 8.30 -3.45
C VAL A 99 7.00 9.67 -2.81
N LEU A 100 7.87 10.57 -3.25
CA LEU A 100 7.92 11.96 -2.80
C LEU A 100 7.80 12.91 -4.01
N ASN A 101 7.43 14.15 -3.76
CA ASN A 101 7.32 15.15 -4.81
C ASN A 101 8.66 15.85 -5.08
N GLU A 102 8.87 16.28 -6.31
CA GLU A 102 9.90 17.26 -6.65
C GLU A 102 9.37 18.69 -6.48
N PRO A 103 10.16 19.62 -5.93
CA PRO A 103 11.53 19.48 -5.42
C PRO A 103 11.56 18.73 -4.08
N LEU A 104 12.56 17.85 -3.91
CA LEU A 104 12.73 17.07 -2.68
C LEU A 104 13.04 17.98 -1.48
N GLU A 105 12.30 17.82 -0.40
CA GLU A 105 12.48 18.52 0.86
C GLU A 105 13.17 17.62 1.90
N ALA A 106 14.01 18.22 2.77
CA ALA A 106 14.78 17.47 3.77
C ALA A 106 13.88 16.70 4.74
N LEU A 107 12.87 17.36 5.28
CA LEU A 107 11.95 16.74 6.23
C LEU A 107 11.18 15.57 5.61
N ALA A 108 10.70 15.72 4.37
CA ALA A 108 9.98 14.66 3.68
C ALA A 108 10.87 13.42 3.43
N LEU A 109 12.16 13.63 3.11
CA LEU A 109 13.11 12.53 2.97
C LEU A 109 13.39 11.84 4.30
N ILE A 110 13.60 12.61 5.38
CA ILE A 110 13.84 12.06 6.72
C ILE A 110 12.66 11.19 7.15
N GLU A 111 11.45 11.71 7.09
CA GLU A 111 10.23 10.98 7.46
C GLU A 111 10.04 9.70 6.64
N ALA A 112 10.28 9.77 5.33
CA ALA A 112 10.17 8.61 4.44
C ALA A 112 11.16 7.49 4.79
N VAL A 113 12.41 7.85 5.08
CA VAL A 113 13.47 6.88 5.40
C VAL A 113 13.25 6.25 6.77
N GLU A 114 12.92 7.05 7.79
CA GLU A 114 12.63 6.56 9.15
C GLU A 114 11.45 5.59 9.14
N SER A 115 10.37 5.94 8.47
CA SER A 115 9.17 5.10 8.38
C SER A 115 9.44 3.75 7.70
N VAL A 116 10.25 3.71 6.63
CA VAL A 116 10.65 2.45 5.99
C VAL A 116 11.56 1.62 6.90
N SER A 117 12.43 2.26 7.68
CA SER A 117 13.31 1.58 8.63
C SER A 117 12.51 0.90 9.75
N GLU A 118 11.51 1.60 10.32
CA GLU A 118 10.60 1.03 11.33
C GLU A 118 9.82 -0.18 10.79
N LEU A 119 9.34 -0.11 9.54
CA LEU A 119 8.67 -1.25 8.92
C LEU A 119 9.61 -2.44 8.72
N ARG A 120 10.87 -2.21 8.33
CA ARG A 120 11.87 -3.27 8.20
C ARG A 120 12.17 -3.93 9.52
N GLU A 121 12.38 -3.16 10.59
CA GLU A 121 12.59 -3.70 11.93
C GLU A 121 11.43 -4.59 12.35
N LEU A 122 10.18 -4.16 12.11
CA LEU A 122 9.01 -4.98 12.38
C LEU A 122 9.04 -6.30 11.59
N LEU A 123 9.31 -6.25 10.29
CA LEU A 123 9.29 -7.44 9.42
C LEU A 123 10.47 -8.39 9.68
N GLU A 124 11.56 -7.88 10.26
CA GLU A 124 12.75 -8.66 10.63
C GLU A 124 12.70 -9.18 12.07
N ASP A 125 11.68 -8.83 12.87
CA ASP A 125 11.52 -9.29 14.25
C ASP A 125 11.56 -10.82 14.32
N PRO A 126 12.57 -11.42 15.01
CA PRO A 126 12.71 -12.86 15.10
C PRO A 126 11.53 -13.53 15.83
N ALA A 127 10.90 -12.84 16.79
CA ALA A 127 9.75 -13.38 17.50
C ALA A 127 8.54 -13.46 16.59
N LEU A 128 8.31 -12.46 15.74
CA LEU A 128 7.26 -12.46 14.72
C LEU A 128 7.49 -13.57 13.69
N LYS A 129 8.71 -13.69 13.15
CA LYS A 129 9.09 -14.76 12.21
C LYS A 129 8.83 -16.14 12.82
N GLN A 130 9.31 -16.39 14.03
CA GLN A 130 9.13 -17.68 14.71
C GLN A 130 7.66 -17.97 15.02
N ALA A 131 6.88 -16.96 15.42
CA ALA A 131 5.47 -17.11 15.68
C ALA A 131 4.69 -17.53 14.41
N ILE A 132 5.04 -16.95 13.26
CA ILE A 132 4.40 -17.25 11.98
C ILE A 132 4.86 -18.60 11.42
N GLU A 133 6.14 -18.97 11.56
CA GLU A 133 6.65 -20.27 11.15
C GLU A 133 5.96 -21.45 11.88
N ARG A 134 5.55 -21.25 13.13
CA ARG A 134 4.77 -22.25 13.91
C ARG A 134 3.36 -22.48 13.36
N VAL A 135 2.81 -21.56 12.58
CA VAL A 135 1.50 -21.74 11.92
C VAL A 135 1.50 -22.90 10.93
N GLY A 136 2.68 -23.28 10.42
CA GLY A 136 2.90 -24.44 9.56
C GLY A 136 2.43 -24.25 8.11
N THR A 137 1.24 -23.68 7.89
CA THR A 137 0.71 -23.38 6.56
C THR A 137 0.20 -21.95 6.54
N LEU A 138 0.97 -21.05 5.92
CA LEU A 138 0.50 -19.70 5.62
C LEU A 138 -0.47 -19.74 4.44
N PRO A 139 -1.50 -18.88 4.42
CA PRO A 139 -2.31 -18.70 3.22
C PRO A 139 -1.42 -18.38 2.03
N ALA A 140 -1.61 -19.11 0.93
CA ALA A 140 -0.89 -18.80 -0.31
C ALA A 140 -1.34 -17.45 -0.87
N ALA A 141 -0.45 -16.80 -1.63
CA ALA A 141 -0.83 -15.59 -2.36
C ALA A 141 -2.03 -15.88 -3.29
N PRO A 142 -3.03 -15.01 -3.31
CA PRO A 142 -4.26 -15.25 -4.08
C PRO A 142 -3.99 -15.38 -5.58
N ARG A 143 -4.17 -16.58 -6.14
CA ARG A 143 -3.81 -16.88 -7.54
C ARG A 143 -4.68 -16.16 -8.56
N GLN A 144 -5.99 -16.10 -8.34
CA GLN A 144 -6.91 -15.42 -9.26
C GLN A 144 -6.71 -13.91 -9.21
N TYR A 145 -6.41 -13.36 -8.04
CA TYR A 145 -6.01 -11.95 -7.91
C TYR A 145 -4.76 -11.65 -8.73
N LEU A 146 -3.73 -12.51 -8.66
CA LEU A 146 -2.51 -12.34 -9.44
C LEU A 146 -2.78 -12.45 -10.95
N ALA A 147 -3.54 -13.47 -11.39
CA ALA A 147 -3.95 -13.64 -12.78
C ALA A 147 -4.76 -12.44 -13.28
N LEU A 148 -5.74 -11.98 -12.49
CA LEU A 148 -6.54 -10.80 -12.81
C LEU A 148 -5.68 -9.55 -12.88
N THR A 149 -4.74 -9.38 -11.96
CA THR A 149 -3.84 -8.22 -11.95
C THR A 149 -2.94 -8.18 -13.18
N GLN A 150 -2.43 -9.34 -13.63
CA GLN A 150 -1.68 -9.44 -14.87
C GLN A 150 -2.53 -9.09 -16.09
N LEU A 151 -3.74 -9.64 -16.17
CA LEU A 151 -4.67 -9.34 -17.26
C LEU A 151 -5.06 -7.87 -17.32
N LEU A 152 -5.26 -7.23 -16.15
CA LEU A 152 -5.64 -5.82 -16.06
C LEU A 152 -4.47 -4.84 -16.30
N ARG A 153 -3.23 -5.34 -16.39
CA ARG A 153 -2.06 -4.56 -16.83
C ARG A 153 -1.90 -4.53 -18.35
N ASP A 154 -2.53 -5.46 -19.03
CA ASP A 154 -2.53 -5.52 -20.50
C ASP A 154 -3.53 -4.49 -21.05
N PRO A 155 -3.08 -3.44 -21.77
CA PRO A 155 -3.96 -2.43 -22.36
C PRO A 155 -4.98 -3.00 -23.34
N ASP A 156 -4.65 -4.16 -23.96
CA ASP A 156 -5.49 -4.82 -24.94
C ASP A 156 -6.50 -5.79 -24.30
N SER A 157 -6.47 -5.92 -22.96
CA SER A 157 -7.40 -6.80 -22.24
C SER A 157 -8.84 -6.30 -22.33
N THR A 158 -9.76 -7.22 -22.66
CA THR A 158 -11.17 -6.90 -22.81
C THR A 158 -11.98 -7.26 -21.57
N ALA A 159 -13.11 -6.55 -21.36
CA ALA A 159 -14.05 -6.90 -20.31
C ALA A 159 -14.55 -8.37 -20.39
N ALA A 160 -14.53 -8.96 -21.59
CA ALA A 160 -14.88 -10.37 -21.79
C ALA A 160 -13.82 -11.31 -21.18
N GLN A 161 -12.53 -11.07 -21.42
CA GLN A 161 -11.44 -11.87 -20.84
C GLN A 161 -11.41 -11.75 -19.31
N ILE A 162 -11.66 -10.56 -18.79
CA ILE A 162 -11.76 -10.31 -17.34
C ILE A 162 -12.95 -11.09 -16.76
N ALA A 163 -14.11 -11.04 -17.42
CA ALA A 163 -15.31 -11.77 -17.00
C ALA A 163 -15.11 -13.29 -17.04
N GLU A 164 -14.31 -13.80 -17.99
CA GLU A 164 -13.96 -15.23 -18.08
C GLU A 164 -13.12 -15.67 -16.87
N VAL A 165 -12.09 -14.91 -16.50
CA VAL A 165 -11.27 -15.21 -15.30
C VAL A 165 -12.11 -15.16 -14.03
N VAL A 166 -12.95 -14.15 -13.88
CA VAL A 166 -13.88 -14.02 -12.74
C VAL A 166 -14.91 -15.16 -12.72
N GLY A 167 -15.39 -15.57 -13.88
CA GLY A 167 -16.37 -16.64 -14.05
C GLY A 167 -15.86 -18.06 -13.72
N GLN A 168 -14.54 -18.24 -13.62
CA GLN A 168 -13.94 -19.51 -13.21
C GLN A 168 -14.29 -19.90 -11.75
N ASP A 169 -14.60 -18.91 -10.89
CA ASP A 169 -15.11 -19.14 -9.55
C ASP A 169 -16.55 -18.63 -9.42
N PRO A 170 -17.54 -19.54 -9.30
CA PRO A 170 -18.94 -19.16 -9.15
C PRO A 170 -19.21 -18.24 -7.95
N THR A 171 -18.43 -18.38 -6.87
CA THR A 171 -18.56 -17.56 -5.67
C THR A 171 -18.12 -16.13 -5.93
N VAL A 172 -16.98 -15.96 -6.61
CA VAL A 172 -16.48 -14.64 -7.02
C VAL A 172 -17.45 -14.01 -8.03
N ALA A 173 -17.91 -14.78 -9.01
CA ALA A 173 -18.88 -14.32 -10.00
C ALA A 173 -20.18 -13.80 -9.37
N ALA A 174 -20.76 -14.54 -8.42
CA ALA A 174 -21.96 -14.14 -7.71
C ALA A 174 -21.74 -12.84 -6.91
N ARG A 175 -20.56 -12.65 -6.31
CA ARG A 175 -20.22 -11.43 -5.56
C ARG A 175 -20.02 -10.22 -6.48
N VAL A 176 -19.39 -10.42 -7.63
CA VAL A 176 -19.25 -9.37 -8.66
C VAL A 176 -20.63 -8.88 -9.10
N LEU A 177 -21.56 -9.79 -9.38
CA LEU A 177 -22.94 -9.43 -9.75
C LEU A 177 -23.68 -8.74 -8.59
N ARG A 178 -23.57 -9.25 -7.36
CA ARG A 178 -24.18 -8.63 -6.18
C ARG A 178 -23.67 -7.22 -5.95
N LEU A 179 -22.34 -7.01 -6.02
CA LEU A 179 -21.74 -5.69 -5.84
C LEU A 179 -22.14 -4.72 -6.93
N SER A 180 -22.19 -5.16 -8.20
CA SER A 180 -22.61 -4.33 -9.31
C SER A 180 -24.08 -3.90 -9.23
N ASN A 181 -24.89 -4.68 -8.51
CA ASN A 181 -26.32 -4.41 -8.25
C ASN A 181 -26.57 -3.70 -6.90
N SER A 182 -25.53 -3.42 -6.11
CA SER A 182 -25.68 -2.63 -4.89
C SER A 182 -26.08 -1.18 -5.19
N ALA A 183 -26.70 -0.52 -4.23
CA ALA A 183 -27.16 0.87 -4.38
C ALA A 183 -26.04 1.84 -4.81
N TYR A 184 -24.79 1.52 -4.46
CA TYR A 184 -23.62 2.33 -4.82
C TYR A 184 -23.25 2.27 -6.31
N TYR A 185 -23.46 1.11 -6.97
CA TYR A 185 -23.06 0.89 -8.37
C TYR A 185 -24.27 0.77 -9.33
N SER A 186 -25.46 0.44 -8.84
CA SER A 186 -26.56 -0.05 -9.68
C SER A 186 -27.15 1.00 -10.64
N GLY A 187 -27.11 2.28 -10.30
CA GLY A 187 -27.74 3.31 -11.16
C GLY A 187 -29.16 2.97 -11.63
N GLY A 188 -29.88 2.10 -10.88
CA GLY A 188 -31.28 1.75 -11.12
C GLY A 188 -31.55 0.63 -12.13
N ARG A 189 -30.55 0.00 -12.72
CA ARG A 189 -30.71 -1.15 -13.63
C ARG A 189 -30.04 -2.40 -13.07
N GLU A 190 -30.81 -3.48 -12.97
CA GLU A 190 -30.31 -4.79 -12.58
C GLU A 190 -29.36 -5.37 -13.66
N ILE A 191 -28.24 -5.92 -13.24
CA ILE A 191 -27.22 -6.55 -14.06
C ILE A 191 -27.21 -8.05 -13.76
N SER A 192 -27.35 -8.84 -14.81
CA SER A 192 -27.36 -10.30 -14.75
C SER A 192 -26.16 -10.95 -15.44
N ASP A 193 -25.33 -10.18 -16.16
CA ASP A 193 -24.17 -10.71 -16.87
C ASP A 193 -22.85 -10.13 -16.34
N LEU A 194 -21.81 -10.98 -16.28
CA LEU A 194 -20.51 -10.65 -15.73
C LEU A 194 -19.75 -9.58 -16.53
N ARG A 195 -19.90 -9.55 -17.86
CA ARG A 195 -19.23 -8.55 -18.70
C ARG A 195 -19.72 -7.13 -18.38
N THR A 196 -21.02 -6.96 -18.27
CA THR A 196 -21.63 -5.70 -17.89
C THR A 196 -21.27 -5.33 -16.46
N ALA A 197 -21.27 -6.30 -15.53
CA ALA A 197 -20.84 -6.11 -14.16
C ALA A 197 -19.40 -5.62 -14.07
N VAL A 198 -18.46 -6.27 -14.76
CA VAL A 198 -17.05 -5.88 -14.85
C VAL A 198 -16.89 -4.46 -15.39
N THR A 199 -17.60 -4.13 -16.47
CA THR A 199 -17.55 -2.79 -17.06
C THR A 199 -18.06 -1.73 -16.09
N ARG A 200 -19.12 -2.03 -15.35
CA ARG A 200 -19.73 -1.09 -14.39
C ARG A 200 -18.90 -0.87 -13.15
N LEU A 201 -18.33 -1.95 -12.57
CA LEU A 201 -17.49 -1.86 -11.37
C LEU A 201 -16.16 -1.18 -11.66
N GLY A 202 -15.66 -1.34 -12.87
CA GLY A 202 -14.31 -0.94 -13.24
C GLY A 202 -13.23 -1.87 -12.66
N GLN A 203 -12.05 -1.77 -13.22
CA GLN A 203 -10.94 -2.68 -12.95
C GLN A 203 -10.52 -2.70 -11.47
N ASN A 204 -10.47 -1.54 -10.83
CA ASN A 204 -9.95 -1.43 -9.46
C ASN A 204 -10.91 -2.02 -8.41
N ALA A 205 -12.22 -1.76 -8.53
CA ALA A 205 -13.20 -2.38 -7.65
C ALA A 205 -13.22 -3.90 -7.81
N LEU A 206 -13.07 -4.37 -9.04
CA LEU A 206 -13.02 -5.80 -9.36
C LEU A 206 -11.78 -6.48 -8.74
N ARG A 207 -10.59 -5.89 -8.87
CA ARG A 207 -9.36 -6.41 -8.23
C ARG A 207 -9.54 -6.59 -6.72
N ARG A 208 -10.09 -5.57 -6.06
CA ARG A 208 -10.34 -5.62 -4.61
C ARG A 208 -11.34 -6.70 -4.22
N LEU A 209 -12.42 -6.83 -5.00
CA LEU A 209 -13.43 -7.86 -4.74
C LEU A 209 -12.87 -9.28 -4.88
N VAL A 210 -12.09 -9.53 -5.95
CA VAL A 210 -11.44 -10.83 -6.17
C VAL A 210 -10.44 -11.11 -5.04
N LEU A 211 -9.60 -10.13 -4.71
CA LEU A 211 -8.65 -10.26 -3.60
C LEU A 211 -9.36 -10.56 -2.27
N ALA A 212 -10.43 -9.84 -1.94
CA ALA A 212 -11.21 -10.09 -0.73
C ALA A 212 -11.81 -11.49 -0.73
N SER A 213 -12.32 -11.93 -1.88
CA SER A 213 -12.96 -13.24 -2.00
C SER A 213 -12.00 -14.40 -1.76
N GLU A 214 -10.76 -14.27 -2.22
CA GLU A 214 -9.73 -15.29 -2.03
C GLU A 214 -9.10 -15.22 -0.64
N VAL A 215 -8.75 -14.02 -0.17
CA VAL A 215 -8.11 -13.82 1.12
C VAL A 215 -9.03 -14.24 2.28
N PHE A 216 -10.33 -13.87 2.21
CA PHE A 216 -11.31 -14.16 3.26
C PHE A 216 -12.20 -15.37 2.90
N SER A 217 -11.65 -16.40 2.28
CA SER A 217 -12.44 -17.57 1.85
C SER A 217 -12.59 -18.65 2.91
N VAL A 218 -11.80 -18.62 3.97
CA VAL A 218 -11.66 -19.73 4.94
C VAL A 218 -12.09 -19.31 6.34
N GLY A 219 -12.97 -20.09 6.96
CA GLY A 219 -13.35 -19.97 8.37
C GLY A 219 -14.81 -19.58 8.59
N PRO A 220 -15.35 -19.82 9.80
CA PRO A 220 -16.75 -19.57 10.12
C PRO A 220 -17.14 -18.07 10.16
N GLU A 221 -16.17 -17.20 10.35
CA GLU A 221 -16.37 -15.73 10.39
C GLU A 221 -15.95 -15.04 9.06
N ALA A 222 -15.70 -15.85 8.02
CA ALA A 222 -15.14 -15.35 6.74
C ALA A 222 -16.04 -14.30 6.06
N ASP A 223 -17.35 -14.48 6.10
CA ASP A 223 -18.29 -13.55 5.46
C ASP A 223 -18.34 -12.21 6.19
N GLU A 224 -18.36 -12.22 7.53
CA GLU A 224 -18.36 -11.00 8.35
C GLU A 224 -17.05 -10.23 8.20
N LEU A 225 -15.92 -10.92 8.26
CA LEU A 225 -14.59 -10.33 8.03
C LEU A 225 -14.49 -9.71 6.63
N ARG A 226 -15.01 -10.38 5.62
CA ARG A 226 -15.00 -9.88 4.23
C ARG A 226 -15.87 -8.64 4.07
N ASP A 227 -17.09 -8.67 4.60
CA ASP A 227 -18.01 -7.54 4.49
C ASP A 227 -17.44 -6.32 5.21
N ARG A 228 -16.81 -6.52 6.36
CA ARG A 228 -16.09 -5.48 7.10
C ARG A 228 -14.89 -4.96 6.33
N ALA A 229 -14.07 -5.84 5.76
CA ALA A 229 -12.91 -5.47 4.93
C ALA A 229 -13.33 -4.64 3.71
N LEU A 230 -14.43 -5.00 3.05
CA LEU A 230 -14.97 -4.23 1.93
C LEU A 230 -15.45 -2.84 2.36
N ARG A 231 -16.11 -2.71 3.52
CA ARG A 231 -16.52 -1.40 4.06
C ARG A 231 -15.33 -0.54 4.42
N ILE A 232 -14.29 -1.11 5.06
CA ILE A 232 -13.05 -0.40 5.36
C ILE A 232 -12.38 0.07 4.05
N SER A 233 -12.29 -0.80 3.04
CA SER A 233 -11.76 -0.49 1.73
C SER A 233 -12.47 0.70 1.06
N GLN A 234 -13.80 0.66 1.02
CA GLN A 234 -14.62 1.72 0.41
C GLN A 234 -14.44 3.06 1.12
N LEU A 235 -14.45 3.06 2.45
CA LEU A 235 -14.28 4.28 3.22
C LEU A 235 -12.87 4.82 3.07
N ALA A 236 -11.82 4.00 3.23
CA ALA A 236 -10.43 4.43 3.09
C ALA A 236 -10.15 5.08 1.73
N GLY A 237 -10.70 4.50 0.64
CA GLY A 237 -10.59 5.05 -0.70
C GLY A 237 -11.28 6.42 -0.87
N LYS A 238 -12.34 6.71 -0.09
CA LYS A 238 -13.03 8.02 -0.12
C LYS A 238 -12.30 9.12 0.66
N LEU A 239 -11.35 8.75 1.53
CA LEU A 239 -10.63 9.72 2.37
C LEU A 239 -9.45 10.38 1.64
N LEU A 240 -8.98 9.78 0.56
CA LEU A 240 -7.90 10.28 -0.29
C LEU A 240 -8.42 10.53 -1.72
N ALA A 241 -7.56 11.10 -2.57
CA ALA A 241 -7.87 11.38 -3.96
C ALA A 241 -6.82 10.79 -4.90
N GLY A 242 -7.17 10.66 -6.18
CA GLY A 242 -6.26 10.17 -7.22
C GLY A 242 -5.72 8.76 -6.93
N PRO A 243 -4.50 8.46 -7.35
CA PRO A 243 -3.89 7.13 -7.17
C PRO A 243 -3.75 6.71 -5.70
N SER A 244 -3.60 7.65 -4.77
CA SER A 244 -3.53 7.35 -3.32
C SER A 244 -4.85 6.76 -2.78
N ALA A 245 -5.99 7.09 -3.39
CA ALA A 245 -7.29 6.51 -3.03
C ALA A 245 -7.31 4.99 -3.28
N GLU A 246 -6.72 4.53 -4.38
CA GLU A 246 -6.64 3.10 -4.70
C GLU A 246 -5.71 2.34 -3.75
N LEU A 247 -4.59 2.93 -3.37
CA LEU A 247 -3.71 2.38 -2.35
C LEU A 247 -4.42 2.24 -1.00
N ALA A 248 -5.10 3.31 -0.56
CA ALA A 248 -5.84 3.30 0.69
C ALA A 248 -6.99 2.29 0.66
N ALA A 249 -7.70 2.18 -0.46
CA ALA A 249 -8.76 1.18 -0.62
C ALA A 249 -8.19 -0.26 -0.57
N THR A 250 -7.05 -0.52 -1.20
CA THR A 250 -6.41 -1.85 -1.17
C THR A 250 -5.85 -2.16 0.22
N ALA A 251 -5.18 -1.20 0.86
CA ALA A 251 -4.67 -1.37 2.22
C ALA A 251 -5.82 -1.55 3.23
N GLY A 252 -6.90 -0.79 3.08
CA GLY A 252 -8.11 -0.93 3.90
C GLY A 252 -8.77 -2.30 3.78
N LEU A 253 -8.79 -2.87 2.56
CA LEU A 253 -9.26 -4.24 2.35
C LEU A 253 -8.45 -5.27 3.14
N LEU A 254 -7.16 -5.06 3.23
CA LEU A 254 -6.20 -5.99 3.83
C LEU A 254 -5.87 -5.66 5.30
N ALA A 255 -6.45 -4.61 5.86
CA ALA A 255 -6.14 -4.11 7.19
C ALA A 255 -6.25 -5.17 8.29
N GLU A 256 -7.18 -6.11 8.16
CA GLU A 256 -7.47 -7.15 9.14
C GLU A 256 -7.06 -8.57 8.66
N VAL A 257 -6.24 -8.67 7.61
CA VAL A 257 -5.78 -9.96 7.04
C VAL A 257 -5.11 -10.88 8.06
N GLY A 258 -4.42 -10.31 9.05
CA GLY A 258 -3.79 -11.08 10.12
C GLY A 258 -4.76 -11.84 11.03
N LEU A 259 -6.04 -11.46 11.05
CA LEU A 259 -7.08 -12.21 11.77
C LEU A 259 -7.40 -13.56 11.14
N LEU A 260 -7.00 -13.79 9.90
CA LEU A 260 -7.16 -15.08 9.21
C LEU A 260 -6.19 -16.15 9.73
N LEU A 261 -5.12 -15.75 10.39
CA LEU A 261 -4.17 -16.71 10.95
C LEU A 261 -4.82 -17.43 12.17
N PRO A 262 -4.78 -18.78 12.19
CA PRO A 262 -5.46 -19.54 13.23
C PRO A 262 -4.97 -19.17 14.63
N ARG A 263 -5.88 -18.89 15.55
CA ARG A 263 -5.55 -18.69 16.98
C ARG A 263 -4.88 -19.92 17.62
N SER A 264 -5.07 -21.09 17.02
CA SER A 264 -4.42 -22.35 17.42
C SER A 264 -2.92 -22.41 17.10
N SER A 265 -2.39 -21.42 16.36
CA SER A 265 -0.99 -21.37 15.95
C SER A 265 -0.01 -21.00 17.07
N GLY A 266 -0.48 -20.77 18.30
CA GLY A 266 0.36 -20.33 19.41
C GLY A 266 0.82 -18.87 19.30
N ILE A 267 0.23 -18.10 18.40
CA ILE A 267 0.42 -16.65 18.34
C ILE A 267 -0.41 -16.03 19.47
N ASP A 268 0.25 -15.47 20.46
CA ASP A 268 -0.41 -14.73 21.54
C ASP A 268 -0.81 -13.34 21.01
N PRO A 269 -2.11 -13.02 20.95
CA PRO A 269 -2.56 -11.69 20.49
C PRO A 269 -2.05 -10.53 21.36
N ALA A 270 -1.66 -10.81 22.61
CA ALA A 270 -1.11 -9.80 23.51
C ALA A 270 0.33 -9.43 23.16
N THR A 271 1.11 -10.39 22.66
CA THR A 271 2.52 -10.19 22.28
C THR A 271 2.73 -9.98 20.80
N THR A 272 1.82 -10.50 19.96
CA THR A 272 1.94 -10.41 18.50
C THR A 272 0.62 -9.90 17.90
N PRO A 273 0.48 -8.59 17.71
CA PRO A 273 -0.72 -7.98 17.14
C PRO A 273 -1.02 -8.54 15.74
N TYR A 274 -2.31 -8.73 15.43
CA TYR A 274 -2.73 -9.18 14.10
C TYR A 274 -2.26 -8.24 12.97
N THR A 275 -2.07 -6.96 13.27
CA THR A 275 -1.53 -5.98 12.32
C THR A 275 -0.10 -6.32 11.90
N ALA A 276 0.73 -6.74 12.84
CA ALA A 276 2.11 -7.17 12.56
C ALA A 276 2.13 -8.48 11.75
N THR A 277 1.32 -9.46 12.14
CA THR A 277 1.20 -10.74 11.40
C THR A 277 0.64 -10.53 10.00
N GLY A 278 -0.35 -9.66 9.84
CA GLY A 278 -0.91 -9.28 8.55
C GLY A 278 0.13 -8.60 7.66
N ALA A 279 0.85 -7.62 8.19
CA ALA A 279 1.92 -6.92 7.48
C ALA A 279 3.02 -7.88 7.00
N TYR A 280 3.45 -8.80 7.87
CA TYR A 280 4.45 -9.82 7.51
C TYR A 280 3.95 -10.70 6.35
N LEU A 281 2.71 -11.19 6.42
CA LEU A 281 2.10 -11.99 5.35
C LEU A 281 2.06 -11.23 4.03
N LEU A 282 1.67 -9.96 4.05
CA LEU A 282 1.62 -9.11 2.85
C LEU A 282 3.02 -8.82 2.30
N GLY A 283 4.02 -8.67 3.17
CA GLY A 283 5.43 -8.56 2.78
C GLY A 283 5.92 -9.81 2.04
N LEU A 284 5.60 -11.01 2.54
CA LEU A 284 5.88 -12.27 1.85
C LEU A 284 5.18 -12.39 0.50
N TRP A 285 3.98 -11.82 0.35
CA TRP A 285 3.26 -11.78 -0.92
C TRP A 285 3.80 -10.71 -1.89
N GLY A 286 4.78 -9.90 -1.47
CA GLY A 286 5.39 -8.86 -2.29
C GLY A 286 4.48 -7.65 -2.57
N LEU A 287 3.55 -7.33 -1.66
CA LEU A 287 2.73 -6.14 -1.81
C LEU A 287 3.57 -4.85 -1.62
N PRO A 288 3.15 -3.73 -2.24
CA PRO A 288 3.84 -2.45 -2.10
C PRO A 288 4.00 -1.99 -0.65
N GLY A 289 5.17 -1.41 -0.33
CA GLY A 289 5.51 -0.95 1.02
C GLY A 289 4.43 -0.10 1.72
N PRO A 290 3.82 0.90 1.07
CA PRO A 290 2.76 1.70 1.70
C PRO A 290 1.51 0.91 2.11
N ILE A 291 1.18 -0.18 1.41
CA ILE A 291 0.08 -1.06 1.80
C ILE A 291 0.47 -1.87 3.04
N VAL A 292 1.67 -2.46 3.03
CA VAL A 292 2.21 -3.24 4.15
C VAL A 292 2.32 -2.39 5.40
N GLU A 293 2.84 -1.16 5.27
CA GLU A 293 2.96 -0.18 6.35
C GLU A 293 1.59 0.21 6.92
N ALA A 294 0.63 0.48 6.07
CA ALA A 294 -0.71 0.84 6.52
C ALA A 294 -1.34 -0.32 7.32
N VAL A 295 -1.16 -1.56 6.89
CA VAL A 295 -1.62 -2.74 7.63
C VAL A 295 -0.89 -2.88 8.96
N ALA A 296 0.43 -2.65 8.99
CA ALA A 296 1.24 -2.74 10.21
C ALA A 296 0.81 -1.73 11.28
N PHE A 297 0.55 -0.49 10.85
CA PHE A 297 0.47 0.65 11.77
C PHE A 297 -0.89 1.34 11.85
N HIS A 298 -1.94 0.89 11.15
CA HIS A 298 -3.24 1.57 11.21
C HIS A 298 -3.83 1.64 12.63
N GLN A 299 -3.46 0.79 13.57
CA GLN A 299 -3.88 0.91 14.96
C GLN A 299 -3.04 1.90 15.77
N ARG A 300 -1.86 2.26 15.27
CA ARG A 300 -0.92 3.19 15.90
C ARG A 300 -0.38 4.16 14.84
N PRO A 301 -1.25 4.98 14.21
CA PRO A 301 -0.90 5.76 13.03
C PRO A 301 0.19 6.80 13.31
N ALA A 302 0.34 7.25 14.56
CA ALA A 302 1.39 8.17 14.97
C ALA A 302 2.81 7.59 14.89
N THR A 303 2.95 6.25 14.77
CA THR A 303 4.24 5.59 14.50
C THR A 303 4.78 5.97 13.12
N VAL A 304 3.89 6.12 12.13
CA VAL A 304 4.26 6.56 10.79
C VAL A 304 4.32 8.08 10.76
N ARG A 305 5.53 8.62 10.66
CA ARG A 305 5.75 10.06 10.57
C ARG A 305 5.36 10.59 9.20
N GLY A 306 4.97 11.86 9.13
CA GLY A 306 4.61 12.52 7.88
C GLY A 306 3.17 12.97 7.79
N SER A 307 2.75 13.35 6.61
CA SER A 307 1.41 13.85 6.33
C SER A 307 0.36 12.73 6.38
N PHE A 308 -0.92 13.13 6.54
CA PHE A 308 -2.04 12.20 6.41
C PHE A 308 -2.03 11.53 5.03
N TRP A 309 -1.84 10.23 5.02
CA TRP A 309 -1.80 9.44 3.79
C TRP A 309 -2.43 8.05 3.98
N VAL A 310 -1.94 7.01 3.31
CA VAL A 310 -2.55 5.66 3.29
C VAL A 310 -2.79 5.11 4.69
N THR A 311 -1.78 5.14 5.57
CA THR A 311 -1.91 4.66 6.96
C THR A 311 -2.98 5.43 7.74
N GLY A 312 -3.01 6.75 7.60
CA GLY A 312 -4.02 7.60 8.24
C GLY A 312 -5.43 7.32 7.72
N ALA A 313 -5.60 7.15 6.42
CA ALA A 313 -6.88 6.83 5.81
C ALA A 313 -7.40 5.46 6.27
N VAL A 314 -6.52 4.44 6.31
CA VAL A 314 -6.87 3.10 6.82
C VAL A 314 -7.19 3.13 8.31
N HIS A 315 -6.43 3.90 9.11
CA HIS A 315 -6.72 4.11 10.53
C HIS A 315 -8.15 4.61 10.77
N VAL A 316 -8.50 5.73 10.12
CA VAL A 316 -9.83 6.34 10.26
C VAL A 316 -10.93 5.38 9.80
N ALA A 317 -10.75 4.76 8.63
CA ALA A 317 -11.74 3.84 8.06
C ALA A 317 -11.95 2.61 8.95
N ALA A 318 -10.86 1.97 9.40
CA ALA A 318 -10.95 0.80 10.26
C ALA A 318 -11.55 1.13 11.64
N ALA A 319 -11.21 2.29 12.23
CA ALA A 319 -11.80 2.71 13.48
C ALA A 319 -13.32 2.91 13.34
N LEU A 320 -13.77 3.70 12.37
CA LEU A 320 -15.18 4.03 12.19
C LEU A 320 -16.03 2.80 11.82
N VAL A 321 -15.56 1.94 10.90
CA VAL A 321 -16.28 0.72 10.51
C VAL A 321 -16.38 -0.28 11.67
N ASN A 322 -15.40 -0.31 12.58
CA ASN A 322 -15.42 -1.13 13.78
C ASN A 322 -16.12 -0.45 14.97
N GLY A 323 -16.83 0.67 14.76
CA GLY A 323 -17.55 1.39 15.82
C GLY A 323 -16.63 2.00 16.89
N ARG A 324 -15.36 2.30 16.54
CA ARG A 324 -14.36 2.93 17.42
C ARG A 324 -14.10 4.36 16.97
N GLU A 325 -13.65 5.19 17.92
CA GLU A 325 -13.18 6.53 17.57
C GLU A 325 -11.75 6.48 17.04
N PRO A 326 -11.45 7.23 15.95
CA PRO A 326 -10.10 7.42 15.50
C PRO A 326 -9.23 8.19 16.52
N ASP A 327 -7.92 8.02 16.45
CA ASP A 327 -6.98 8.76 17.30
C ASP A 327 -7.01 10.26 16.98
N GLU A 328 -7.71 11.03 17.83
CA GLU A 328 -7.84 12.48 17.65
C GLU A 328 -6.52 13.23 17.78
N ALA A 329 -5.59 12.76 18.65
CA ALA A 329 -4.30 13.39 18.82
C ALA A 329 -3.48 13.28 17.51
N TYR A 330 -3.49 12.11 16.91
CA TYR A 330 -2.92 11.90 15.58
C TYR A 330 -3.57 12.82 14.54
N LEU A 331 -4.91 12.86 14.48
CA LEU A 331 -5.62 13.68 13.48
C LEU A 331 -5.31 15.17 13.63
N ARG A 332 -5.15 15.66 14.86
CA ARG A 332 -4.71 17.04 15.12
C ARG A 332 -3.27 17.27 14.65
N SER A 333 -2.37 16.32 14.93
CA SER A 333 -0.95 16.44 14.54
C SER A 333 -0.75 16.52 13.03
N VAL A 334 -1.61 15.84 12.26
CA VAL A 334 -1.57 15.84 10.77
C VAL A 334 -2.57 16.83 10.14
N GLY A 335 -3.21 17.72 10.94
CA GLY A 335 -4.10 18.77 10.45
C GLY A 335 -5.40 18.27 9.80
N GLN A 336 -5.92 17.12 10.20
CA GLN A 336 -7.10 16.50 9.58
C GLN A 336 -8.30 16.36 10.53
N TYR A 337 -8.19 16.81 11.77
CA TYR A 337 -9.24 16.65 12.78
C TYR A 337 -10.59 17.26 12.35
N ASP A 338 -10.58 18.41 11.70
CA ASP A 338 -11.79 19.11 11.27
C ASP A 338 -12.60 18.34 10.21
N ARG A 339 -11.99 17.34 9.57
CA ARG A 339 -12.68 16.47 8.59
C ARG A 339 -13.42 15.30 9.23
N LEU A 340 -13.18 15.00 10.51
CA LEU A 340 -13.73 13.84 11.21
C LEU A 340 -15.27 13.77 11.19
N PRO A 341 -16.04 14.88 11.38
CA PRO A 341 -17.49 14.82 11.27
C PRO A 341 -17.99 14.32 9.92
N ARG A 342 -17.38 14.82 8.83
CA ARG A 342 -17.72 14.39 7.46
C ARG A 342 -17.37 12.91 7.24
N TRP A 343 -16.28 12.43 7.81
CA TRP A 343 -15.88 11.04 7.68
C TRP A 343 -16.82 10.08 8.42
N ARG A 344 -17.38 10.49 9.57
CA ARG A 344 -18.44 9.77 10.28
C ARG A 344 -19.73 9.66 9.43
N GLU A 345 -20.11 10.73 8.75
CA GLU A 345 -21.25 10.69 7.81
C GLU A 345 -20.99 9.73 6.65
N LEU A 346 -19.80 9.76 6.06
CA LEU A 346 -19.40 8.83 5.00
C LEU A 346 -19.42 7.36 5.49
N ALA A 347 -18.99 7.10 6.71
CA ALA A 347 -19.01 5.76 7.31
C ALA A 347 -20.47 5.27 7.50
N ALA A 348 -21.35 6.11 8.04
CA ALA A 348 -22.77 5.77 8.20
C ALA A 348 -23.46 5.47 6.84
N GLY A 349 -23.06 6.15 5.77
CA GLY A 349 -23.55 5.87 4.42
C GLY A 349 -23.01 4.58 3.79
N THR A 350 -21.93 3.97 4.32
CA THR A 350 -21.44 2.67 3.87
C THR A 350 -22.15 1.48 4.53
N ASP A 351 -22.90 1.71 5.62
CA ASP A 351 -23.70 0.67 6.30
C ASP A 351 -25.08 0.45 5.66
N ALA A 352 -25.52 1.36 4.76
CA ALA A 352 -26.86 1.34 4.15
C ALA A 352 -26.89 0.70 2.74
N GLY A 353 -25.80 0.05 2.29
CA GLY A 353 -25.67 -0.56 0.96
C GLY A 353 -25.39 -2.10 1.03
#